data_f369817f8991551906082c6ee8aa9b9e
#
_entry.id   f369817f8991551906082c6ee8aa9b9e
#
_cell.length_a   1.000
_cell.length_b   1.000
_cell.length_c   1.000
_cell.angle_alpha   90.00
_cell.angle_beta   90.00
_cell.angle_gamma   90.00
#
_symmetry.space_group_name_H-M   'P 1'
#
loop_
_entity.id
_entity.type
_entity.pdbx_description
1 polymer ?
#
loop_
_entity_poly.entity_id
_entity_poly.type
_entity_poly.pdbx_seq_one_letter_code
_entity_poly.pdbx_strand_id
1 'polypeptide(L)'
;MTAAASGVAFLTKSSLEQYAEYEQLVGGVDTLFKQSADIVQQYADNAYKTAGMSANEYMDTVTSFSASLLQGLAGDTAKAAEVANQAITDMSDNANKMGTSMQMIQNAYQGFAKQNYTMLDNLKLGYGGTQEEMARLINDSGVLGDAFVATANNINEVSFDKIIEAIHVVQTNMGVTGTTAAEAASTIEGSVASAKSAWTNLITGIADENADLDTLIGNFVTSAETVAGNVLPR
;
A
#
# COMPACT_ATOMS: atom_id res chain seq x y z
N MET A 1 8.49 37.43 -17.32
CA MET A 1 7.87 37.41 -15.98
C MET A 1 6.59 36.56 -15.90
N THR A 2 5.93 36.23 -17.01
CA THR A 2 4.66 35.46 -17.02
C THR A 2 4.81 33.95 -16.73
N ALA A 3 5.87 33.30 -17.17
CA ALA A 3 6.04 31.85 -16.99
C ALA A 3 6.37 31.44 -15.53
N ALA A 4 7.15 32.25 -14.82
CA ALA A 4 7.45 32.01 -13.40
C ALA A 4 6.23 32.22 -12.50
N ALA A 5 5.44 33.25 -12.78
CA ALA A 5 4.19 33.52 -12.02
C ALA A 5 3.15 32.41 -12.23
N SER A 6 3.03 31.85 -13.45
CA SER A 6 2.13 30.72 -13.73
C SER A 6 2.63 29.42 -13.05
N GLY A 7 3.95 29.21 -13.00
CA GLY A 7 4.54 28.06 -12.31
C GLY A 7 4.29 28.08 -10.80
N VAL A 8 4.51 29.23 -10.16
CA VAL A 8 4.24 29.41 -8.71
C VAL A 8 2.75 29.24 -8.41
N ALA A 9 1.86 29.82 -9.20
CA ALA A 9 0.41 29.66 -9.02
C ALA A 9 -0.05 28.21 -9.20
N PHE A 10 0.53 27.48 -10.15
CA PHE A 10 0.25 26.07 -10.35
C PHE A 10 0.72 25.22 -9.16
N LEU A 11 1.96 25.43 -8.69
CA LEU A 11 2.49 24.72 -7.51
C LEU A 11 1.65 24.99 -6.26
N THR A 12 1.29 26.24 -6.01
CA THR A 12 0.45 26.61 -4.86
C THR A 12 -0.92 25.94 -4.90
N LYS A 13 -1.57 25.92 -6.07
CA LYS A 13 -2.87 25.26 -6.22
C LYS A 13 -2.75 23.74 -6.01
N SER A 14 -1.79 23.10 -6.65
CA SER A 14 -1.56 21.67 -6.51
C SER A 14 -1.22 21.29 -5.07
N SER A 15 -0.41 22.09 -4.39
CA SER A 15 -0.04 21.89 -2.99
C SER A 15 -1.25 21.97 -2.07
N LEU A 16 -2.11 22.98 -2.24
CA LEU A 16 -3.33 23.14 -1.44
C LEU A 16 -4.33 21.99 -1.68
N GLU A 17 -4.48 21.52 -2.92
CA GLU A 17 -5.36 20.39 -3.23
C GLU A 17 -4.85 19.11 -2.58
N GLN A 18 -3.56 18.80 -2.69
CA GLN A 18 -2.94 17.64 -2.08
C GLN A 18 -2.97 17.68 -0.55
N TYR A 19 -2.78 18.87 0.03
CA TYR A 19 -2.82 19.02 1.48
C TYR A 19 -4.25 18.91 2.03
N ALA A 20 -5.25 19.45 1.34
CA ALA A 20 -6.65 19.27 1.74
C ALA A 20 -7.08 17.80 1.74
N GLU A 21 -6.60 17.02 0.77
CA GLU A 21 -6.77 15.57 0.73
C GLU A 21 -6.03 14.88 1.90
N TYR A 22 -4.78 15.28 2.15
CA TYR A 22 -3.96 14.78 3.26
C TYR A 22 -4.65 14.97 4.61
N GLU A 23 -5.14 16.18 4.93
CA GLU A 23 -5.87 16.46 6.17
C GLU A 23 -7.09 15.55 6.36
N GLN A 24 -7.84 15.30 5.28
CA GLN A 24 -9.00 14.41 5.32
C GLN A 24 -8.58 12.97 5.59
N LEU A 25 -7.52 12.50 4.95
CA LEU A 25 -6.99 11.14 5.10
C LEU A 25 -6.40 10.90 6.48
N VAL A 26 -5.65 11.87 7.03
CA VAL A 26 -5.17 11.84 8.42
C VAL A 26 -6.35 11.71 9.39
N GLY A 27 -7.42 12.48 9.22
CA GLY A 27 -8.63 12.37 10.03
C GLY A 27 -9.28 10.96 9.96
N GLY A 28 -9.24 10.32 8.79
CA GLY A 28 -9.66 8.93 8.59
C GLY A 28 -8.79 7.93 9.35
N VAL A 29 -7.48 8.07 9.23
CA VAL A 29 -6.48 7.26 9.95
C VAL A 29 -6.63 7.41 11.45
N ASP A 30 -6.73 8.63 11.97
CA ASP A 30 -6.93 8.92 13.39
C ASP A 30 -8.20 8.27 13.94
N THR A 31 -9.29 8.33 13.18
CA THR A 31 -10.57 7.71 13.56
C THR A 31 -10.47 6.20 13.68
N LEU A 32 -9.81 5.54 12.74
CA LEU A 32 -9.69 4.08 12.69
C LEU A 32 -8.62 3.55 13.65
N PHE A 33 -7.43 4.12 13.61
CA PHE A 33 -6.25 3.59 14.31
C PHE A 33 -5.99 4.23 15.68
N LYS A 34 -6.66 5.35 16.01
CA LYS A 34 -6.61 6.00 17.33
C LYS A 34 -5.16 6.22 17.80
N GLN A 35 -4.78 5.60 18.94
CA GLN A 35 -3.42 5.70 19.50
C GLN A 35 -2.32 5.12 18.61
N SER A 36 -2.65 4.39 17.57
CA SER A 36 -1.69 3.82 16.61
C SER A 36 -1.69 4.57 15.27
N ALA A 37 -2.37 5.70 15.17
CA ALA A 37 -2.43 6.51 13.95
C ALA A 37 -1.04 6.98 13.50
N ASP A 38 -0.19 7.41 14.43
CA ASP A 38 1.19 7.82 14.15
C ASP A 38 2.01 6.72 13.47
N ILE A 39 1.76 5.45 13.80
CA ILE A 39 2.43 4.31 13.17
C ILE A 39 2.03 4.20 11.70
N VAL A 40 0.74 4.37 11.41
CA VAL A 40 0.22 4.34 10.04
C VAL A 40 0.75 5.51 9.22
N GLN A 41 0.83 6.71 9.81
CA GLN A 41 1.40 7.89 9.16
C GLN A 41 2.90 7.70 8.87
N GLN A 42 3.69 7.11 9.79
CA GLN A 42 5.07 6.77 9.54
C GLN A 42 5.25 5.76 8.40
N TYR A 43 4.35 4.78 8.28
CA TYR A 43 4.34 3.88 7.12
C TYR A 43 4.00 4.63 5.83
N ALA A 44 3.03 5.56 5.87
CA ALA A 44 2.66 6.39 4.73
C ALA A 44 3.83 7.26 4.24
N ASP A 45 4.57 7.89 5.15
CA ASP A 45 5.75 8.71 4.83
C ASP A 45 6.85 7.92 4.13
N ASN A 46 6.97 6.62 4.41
CA ASN A 46 7.95 5.73 3.82
C ASN A 46 7.44 4.94 2.60
N ALA A 47 6.14 5.05 2.27
CA ALA A 47 5.50 4.25 1.23
C ALA A 47 6.09 4.49 -0.17
N TYR A 48 6.68 5.67 -0.43
CA TYR A 48 7.36 5.96 -1.69
C TYR A 48 8.56 5.01 -1.96
N LYS A 49 9.18 4.48 -0.90
CA LYS A 49 10.28 3.49 -0.99
C LYS A 49 9.77 2.06 -0.97
N THR A 50 8.78 1.78 -0.11
CA THR A 50 8.36 0.40 0.21
C THR A 50 7.28 -0.12 -0.72
N ALA A 51 6.41 0.78 -1.18
CA ALA A 51 5.23 0.46 -1.99
C ALA A 51 5.11 1.31 -3.27
N GLY A 52 6.07 2.23 -3.54
CA GLY A 52 6.07 3.08 -4.72
C GLY A 52 4.89 4.06 -4.80
N MET A 53 4.28 4.42 -3.67
CA MET A 53 3.10 5.29 -3.58
C MET A 53 3.33 6.48 -2.65
N SER A 54 2.58 7.57 -2.85
CA SER A 54 2.60 8.74 -1.98
C SER A 54 1.94 8.44 -0.63
N ALA A 55 2.14 9.32 0.36
CA ALA A 55 1.50 9.21 1.66
C ALA A 55 -0.03 9.24 1.55
N ASN A 56 -0.58 10.12 0.69
CA ASN A 56 -2.02 10.18 0.43
C ASN A 56 -2.56 8.88 -0.14
N GLU A 57 -1.91 8.34 -1.18
CA GLU A 57 -2.30 7.05 -1.79
C GLU A 57 -2.23 5.89 -0.79
N TYR A 58 -1.24 5.90 0.10
CA TYR A 58 -1.12 4.90 1.17
C TYR A 58 -2.28 5.02 2.17
N MET A 59 -2.55 6.24 2.66
CA MET A 59 -3.61 6.48 3.65
C MET A 59 -5.01 6.21 3.08
N ASP A 60 -5.27 6.54 1.82
CA ASP A 60 -6.51 6.17 1.13
C ASP A 60 -6.66 4.65 1.05
N THR A 61 -5.59 3.96 0.64
CA THR A 61 -5.60 2.50 0.54
C THR A 61 -5.85 1.86 1.90
N VAL A 62 -5.11 2.23 2.94
CA VAL A 62 -5.24 1.61 4.27
C VAL A 62 -6.62 1.81 4.87
N THR A 63 -7.21 3.00 4.74
CA THR A 63 -8.53 3.29 5.30
C THR A 63 -9.65 2.51 4.61
N SER A 64 -9.46 2.14 3.35
CA SER A 64 -10.46 1.46 2.53
C SER A 64 -10.86 0.05 3.03
N PHE A 65 -9.99 -0.64 3.79
CA PHE A 65 -10.25 -1.99 4.30
C PHE A 65 -10.02 -2.16 5.82
N SER A 66 -9.43 -1.17 6.50
CA SER A 66 -9.01 -1.29 7.90
C SER A 66 -10.14 -1.50 8.89
N ALA A 67 -11.35 -1.03 8.61
CA ALA A 67 -12.49 -1.27 9.49
C ALA A 67 -12.77 -2.78 9.67
N SER A 68 -12.71 -3.56 8.58
CA SER A 68 -12.86 -5.02 8.62
C SER A 68 -11.68 -5.70 9.30
N LEU A 69 -10.46 -5.18 9.08
CA LEU A 69 -9.25 -5.70 9.72
C LEU A 69 -9.29 -5.50 11.24
N LEU A 70 -9.67 -4.30 11.70
CA LEU A 70 -9.85 -3.99 13.11
C LEU A 70 -10.91 -4.88 13.78
N GLN A 71 -11.99 -5.18 13.07
CA GLN A 71 -13.02 -6.10 13.56
C GLN A 71 -12.46 -7.51 13.75
N GLY A 72 -11.68 -8.02 12.79
CA GLY A 72 -11.04 -9.34 12.87
C GLY A 72 -10.01 -9.44 14.01
N LEU A 73 -9.34 -8.33 14.32
CA LEU A 73 -8.32 -8.21 15.36
C LEU A 73 -8.88 -7.73 16.73
N ALA A 74 -10.19 -7.80 16.94
CA ALA A 74 -10.87 -7.38 18.18
C ALA A 74 -10.52 -5.93 18.61
N GLY A 75 -10.22 -5.05 17.65
CA GLY A 75 -9.90 -3.65 17.89
C GLY A 75 -8.44 -3.37 18.27
N ASP A 76 -7.54 -4.33 18.12
CA ASP A 76 -6.09 -4.10 18.29
C ASP A 76 -5.55 -3.23 17.16
N THR A 77 -5.45 -1.91 17.44
CA THR A 77 -5.05 -0.91 16.45
C THR A 77 -3.59 -1.01 16.05
N ALA A 78 -2.71 -1.43 16.97
CA ALA A 78 -1.28 -1.58 16.68
C ALA A 78 -1.06 -2.76 15.73
N LYS A 79 -1.67 -3.91 16.03
CA LYS A 79 -1.60 -5.09 15.16
C LYS A 79 -2.27 -4.83 13.81
N ALA A 80 -3.38 -4.10 13.81
CA ALA A 80 -4.05 -3.71 12.57
C ALA A 80 -3.16 -2.82 11.69
N ALA A 81 -2.40 -1.88 12.26
CA ALA A 81 -1.45 -1.05 11.52
C ALA A 81 -0.35 -1.89 10.86
N GLU A 82 0.23 -2.85 11.60
CA GLU A 82 1.25 -3.76 11.05
C GLU A 82 0.70 -4.61 9.90
N VAL A 83 -0.44 -5.27 10.11
CA VAL A 83 -1.05 -6.16 9.09
C VAL A 83 -1.51 -5.35 7.87
N ALA A 84 -2.04 -4.15 8.07
CA ALA A 84 -2.41 -3.26 6.98
C ALA A 84 -1.20 -2.82 6.16
N ASN A 85 -0.08 -2.47 6.80
CA ASN A 85 1.16 -2.14 6.11
C ASN A 85 1.70 -3.32 5.29
N GLN A 86 1.67 -4.54 5.86
CA GLN A 86 2.01 -5.75 5.13
C GLN A 86 1.11 -5.93 3.91
N ALA A 87 -0.21 -5.79 4.07
CA ALA A 87 -1.17 -5.93 2.98
C ALA A 87 -0.89 -4.95 1.84
N ILE A 88 -0.61 -3.67 2.14
CA ILE A 88 -0.33 -2.65 1.12
C ILE A 88 0.98 -2.94 0.39
N THR A 89 2.02 -3.37 1.11
CA THR A 89 3.29 -3.77 0.51
C THR A 89 3.09 -4.98 -0.41
N ASP A 90 2.35 -5.99 0.03
CA ASP A 90 2.03 -7.18 -0.77
C ASP A 90 1.17 -6.83 -2.01
N MET A 91 0.23 -5.89 -1.88
CA MET A 91 -0.54 -5.39 -3.03
C MET A 91 0.36 -4.74 -4.07
N SER A 92 1.31 -3.90 -3.62
CA SER A 92 2.25 -3.22 -4.50
C SER A 92 3.22 -4.18 -5.17
N ASP A 93 3.78 -5.13 -4.42
CA ASP A 93 4.65 -6.17 -4.94
C ASP A 93 3.94 -7.05 -5.99
N ASN A 94 2.68 -7.38 -5.72
CA ASN A 94 1.85 -8.12 -6.66
C ASN A 94 1.57 -7.31 -7.94
N ALA A 95 1.16 -6.05 -7.80
CA ALA A 95 0.93 -5.16 -8.93
C ALA A 95 2.17 -5.08 -9.83
N ASN A 96 3.32 -4.86 -9.22
CA ASN A 96 4.59 -4.73 -9.89
C ASN A 96 5.02 -6.05 -10.58
N LYS A 97 5.05 -7.16 -9.84
CA LYS A 97 5.58 -8.44 -10.33
C LYS A 97 4.65 -9.14 -11.30
N MET A 98 3.33 -9.10 -11.02
CA MET A 98 2.33 -9.84 -11.81
C MET A 98 1.67 -8.98 -12.91
N GLY A 99 1.95 -7.67 -12.93
CA GLY A 99 1.43 -6.73 -13.93
C GLY A 99 -0.09 -6.54 -13.86
N THR A 100 -0.68 -6.68 -12.68
CA THR A 100 -2.08 -6.31 -12.43
C THR A 100 -2.10 -4.86 -11.92
N SER A 101 -3.10 -4.06 -12.33
CA SER A 101 -3.17 -2.69 -11.82
C SER A 101 -3.43 -2.68 -10.31
N MET A 102 -2.79 -1.73 -9.59
CA MET A 102 -2.98 -1.57 -8.15
C MET A 102 -4.45 -1.47 -7.76
N GLN A 103 -5.26 -0.74 -8.54
CA GLN A 103 -6.70 -0.60 -8.31
C GLN A 103 -7.45 -1.95 -8.34
N MET A 104 -7.10 -2.86 -9.25
CA MET A 104 -7.74 -4.19 -9.31
C MET A 104 -7.37 -5.03 -8.10
N ILE A 105 -6.15 -4.91 -7.59
CA ILE A 105 -5.69 -5.62 -6.40
C ILE A 105 -6.33 -5.04 -5.14
N GLN A 106 -6.40 -3.72 -5.01
CA GLN A 106 -7.14 -3.04 -3.93
C GLN A 106 -8.60 -3.50 -3.87
N ASN A 107 -9.28 -3.55 -5.02
CA ASN A 107 -10.66 -4.03 -5.11
C ASN A 107 -10.79 -5.49 -4.66
N ALA A 108 -9.79 -6.34 -4.95
CA ALA A 108 -9.77 -7.73 -4.49
C ALA A 108 -9.68 -7.80 -2.96
N TYR A 109 -8.74 -7.06 -2.34
CA TYR A 109 -8.60 -7.02 -0.89
C TYR A 109 -9.84 -6.44 -0.18
N GLN A 110 -10.45 -5.38 -0.74
CA GLN A 110 -11.74 -4.86 -0.25
C GLN A 110 -12.87 -5.89 -0.37
N GLY A 111 -12.83 -6.70 -1.43
CA GLY A 111 -13.73 -7.85 -1.60
C GLY A 111 -13.51 -8.90 -0.50
N PHE A 112 -12.26 -9.30 -0.27
CA PHE A 112 -11.90 -10.29 0.75
C PHE A 112 -12.32 -9.85 2.15
N ALA A 113 -12.14 -8.57 2.47
CA ALA A 113 -12.61 -7.96 3.72
C ALA A 113 -14.12 -8.08 3.94
N LYS A 114 -14.89 -8.28 2.86
CA LYS A 114 -16.35 -8.49 2.84
C LYS A 114 -16.74 -9.93 2.53
N GLN A 115 -15.80 -10.89 2.62
CA GLN A 115 -15.99 -12.30 2.30
C GLN A 115 -16.43 -12.57 0.86
N ASN A 116 -16.03 -11.68 -0.06
CA ASN A 116 -16.23 -11.83 -1.50
C ASN A 116 -14.89 -12.15 -2.17
N TYR A 117 -14.74 -13.36 -2.65
CA TYR A 117 -13.48 -13.89 -3.19
C TYR A 117 -13.43 -13.90 -4.72
N THR A 118 -14.44 -13.34 -5.40
CA THR A 118 -14.57 -13.39 -6.87
C THR A 118 -13.42 -12.73 -7.64
N MET A 119 -12.66 -11.86 -6.97
CA MET A 119 -11.52 -11.15 -7.56
C MET A 119 -10.15 -11.74 -7.14
N LEU A 120 -10.12 -12.96 -6.57
CA LEU A 120 -8.86 -13.59 -6.15
C LEU A 120 -7.92 -13.85 -7.35
N ASP A 121 -8.47 -14.15 -8.50
CA ASP A 121 -7.73 -14.35 -9.75
C ASP A 121 -6.98 -13.10 -10.24
N ASN A 122 -7.39 -11.89 -9.84
CA ASN A 122 -6.66 -10.64 -10.12
C ASN A 122 -5.22 -10.67 -9.56
N LEU A 123 -4.99 -11.40 -8.47
CA LEU A 123 -3.65 -11.53 -7.88
C LEU A 123 -2.72 -12.43 -8.72
N LYS A 124 -3.25 -13.20 -9.68
CA LYS A 124 -2.48 -14.10 -10.56
C LYS A 124 -1.57 -15.09 -9.82
N LEU A 125 -1.95 -15.50 -8.61
CA LEU A 125 -1.19 -16.43 -7.77
C LEU A 125 -1.54 -17.91 -8.05
N GLY A 126 -2.28 -18.20 -9.13
CA GLY A 126 -2.68 -19.56 -9.50
C GLY A 126 -3.97 -20.03 -8.84
N TYR A 127 -4.75 -19.12 -8.27
CA TYR A 127 -6.05 -19.38 -7.65
C TYR A 127 -7.16 -18.64 -8.41
N GLY A 128 -8.30 -19.30 -8.60
CA GLY A 128 -9.49 -18.72 -9.23
C GLY A 128 -10.34 -17.92 -8.24
N GLY A 129 -11.32 -17.20 -8.76
CA GLY A 129 -12.21 -16.33 -7.99
C GLY A 129 -13.39 -17.06 -7.33
N THR A 130 -13.15 -18.09 -6.52
CA THR A 130 -14.19 -18.84 -5.80
C THR A 130 -13.85 -19.05 -4.33
N GLN A 131 -14.85 -19.45 -3.53
CA GLN A 131 -14.64 -19.81 -2.12
C GLN A 131 -13.74 -21.04 -1.97
N GLU A 132 -13.86 -22.03 -2.85
CA GLU A 132 -13.00 -23.20 -2.88
C GLU A 132 -11.54 -22.83 -3.11
N GLU A 133 -11.29 -21.90 -4.04
CA GLU A 133 -9.94 -21.47 -4.38
C GLU A 133 -9.32 -20.61 -3.28
N MET A 134 -10.10 -19.76 -2.59
CA MET A 134 -9.63 -19.05 -1.40
C MET A 134 -9.31 -20.04 -0.27
N ALA A 135 -10.16 -21.05 -0.05
CA ALA A 135 -9.89 -22.10 0.93
C ALA A 135 -8.60 -22.88 0.58
N ARG A 136 -8.37 -23.17 -0.71
CA ARG A 136 -7.14 -23.80 -1.18
C ARG A 136 -5.91 -22.92 -0.90
N LEU A 137 -5.97 -21.63 -1.18
CA LEU A 137 -4.90 -20.67 -0.88
C LEU A 137 -4.56 -20.67 0.62
N ILE A 138 -5.56 -20.62 1.49
CA ILE A 138 -5.38 -20.67 2.95
C ILE A 138 -4.69 -21.96 3.38
N ASN A 139 -5.12 -23.12 2.86
CA ASN A 139 -4.52 -24.40 3.18
C ASN A 139 -3.09 -24.51 2.65
N ASP A 140 -2.84 -24.09 1.41
CA ASP A 140 -1.52 -24.11 0.77
C ASP A 140 -0.51 -23.22 1.50
N SER A 141 -0.98 -22.13 2.13
CA SER A 141 -0.14 -21.23 2.93
C SER A 141 0.29 -21.85 4.28
N GLY A 142 -0.50 -22.75 4.82
CA GLY A 142 -0.26 -23.37 6.14
C GLY A 142 -0.48 -22.45 7.34
N VAL A 143 -1.01 -21.23 7.19
CA VAL A 143 -1.13 -20.24 8.28
C VAL A 143 -2.08 -20.64 9.40
N LEU A 144 -3.01 -21.58 9.15
CA LEU A 144 -3.95 -22.09 10.17
C LEU A 144 -3.48 -23.39 10.82
N GLY A 145 -2.33 -23.94 10.38
CA GLY A 145 -1.82 -25.24 10.85
C GLY A 145 -2.79 -26.39 10.57
N ASP A 146 -2.50 -27.55 11.15
CA ASP A 146 -3.28 -28.78 10.90
C ASP A 146 -4.64 -28.83 11.63
N ALA A 147 -4.87 -27.90 12.57
CA ALA A 147 -6.07 -27.90 13.40
C ALA A 147 -7.32 -27.38 12.68
N PHE A 148 -7.15 -26.61 11.60
CA PHE A 148 -8.25 -26.06 10.83
C PHE A 148 -7.98 -26.24 9.33
N VAL A 149 -8.86 -26.98 8.67
CA VAL A 149 -8.83 -27.14 7.21
C VAL A 149 -9.91 -26.25 6.59
N ALA A 150 -9.51 -25.26 5.82
CA ALA A 150 -10.43 -24.40 5.11
C ALA A 150 -11.14 -25.15 3.98
N THR A 151 -12.43 -24.89 3.82
CA THR A 151 -13.30 -25.41 2.77
C THR A 151 -14.23 -24.27 2.30
N ALA A 152 -14.91 -24.42 1.17
CA ALA A 152 -15.91 -23.47 0.73
C ALA A 152 -17.00 -23.18 1.78
N ASN A 153 -17.31 -24.16 2.63
CA ASN A 153 -18.39 -24.02 3.61
C ASN A 153 -17.97 -23.24 4.87
N ASN A 154 -16.67 -23.24 5.21
CA ASN A 154 -16.17 -22.60 6.44
C ASN A 154 -15.17 -21.47 6.20
N ILE A 155 -14.86 -21.13 4.95
CA ILE A 155 -13.90 -20.06 4.60
C ILE A 155 -14.27 -18.72 5.21
N ASN A 156 -15.55 -18.45 5.38
CA ASN A 156 -16.04 -17.21 6.00
C ASN A 156 -15.82 -17.15 7.55
N GLU A 157 -15.35 -18.23 8.16
CA GLU A 157 -14.90 -18.26 9.56
C GLU A 157 -13.43 -17.81 9.69
N VAL A 158 -12.69 -17.77 8.57
CA VAL A 158 -11.31 -17.29 8.54
C VAL A 158 -11.32 -15.77 8.59
N SER A 159 -10.63 -15.21 9.57
CA SER A 159 -10.55 -13.75 9.74
C SER A 159 -9.72 -13.10 8.63
N PHE A 160 -10.00 -11.82 8.35
CA PHE A 160 -9.37 -11.12 7.22
C PHE A 160 -7.85 -10.96 7.39
N ASP A 161 -7.35 -10.79 8.62
CA ASP A 161 -5.91 -10.79 8.91
C ASP A 161 -5.23 -12.11 8.52
N LYS A 162 -5.90 -13.25 8.72
CA LYS A 162 -5.40 -14.56 8.31
C LYS A 162 -5.41 -14.74 6.79
N ILE A 163 -6.37 -14.15 6.10
CA ILE A 163 -6.37 -14.12 4.62
C ILE A 163 -5.18 -13.31 4.12
N ILE A 164 -4.91 -12.14 4.71
CA ILE A 164 -3.74 -11.31 4.38
C ILE A 164 -2.44 -12.10 4.62
N GLU A 165 -2.30 -12.73 5.78
CA GLU A 165 -1.13 -13.54 6.13
C GLU A 165 -0.92 -14.69 5.13
N ALA A 166 -1.99 -15.36 4.72
CA ALA A 166 -1.93 -16.45 3.74
C ALA A 166 -1.48 -15.96 2.35
N ILE A 167 -2.00 -14.83 1.90
CA ILE A 167 -1.58 -14.21 0.64
C ILE A 167 -0.10 -13.84 0.71
N HIS A 168 0.36 -13.27 1.82
CA HIS A 168 1.77 -12.94 2.04
C HIS A 168 2.68 -14.18 1.93
N VAL A 169 2.32 -15.27 2.60
CA VAL A 169 3.08 -16.52 2.54
C VAL A 169 3.15 -17.06 1.11
N VAL A 170 2.04 -17.08 0.40
CA VAL A 170 2.00 -17.56 -1.00
C VAL A 170 2.87 -16.66 -1.89
N GLN A 171 2.76 -15.33 -1.77
CA GLN A 171 3.59 -14.39 -2.53
C GLN A 171 5.07 -14.54 -2.20
N THR A 172 5.42 -14.75 -0.93
CA THR A 172 6.80 -14.99 -0.50
C THR A 172 7.36 -16.27 -1.12
N ASN A 173 6.59 -17.36 -1.10
CA ASN A 173 6.98 -18.63 -1.72
C ASN A 173 7.15 -18.51 -3.25
N MET A 174 6.43 -17.59 -3.89
CA MET A 174 6.55 -17.31 -5.32
C MET A 174 7.63 -16.27 -5.67
N GLY A 175 8.33 -15.70 -4.68
CA GLY A 175 9.34 -14.67 -4.89
C GLY A 175 8.75 -13.33 -5.39
N VAL A 176 7.53 -13.02 -4.97
CA VAL A 176 6.83 -11.76 -5.27
C VAL A 176 7.14 -10.70 -4.21
N THR A 177 7.17 -11.08 -2.94
CA THR A 177 7.39 -10.19 -1.80
C THR A 177 8.72 -9.44 -1.89
N GLY A 178 8.71 -8.13 -1.65
CA GLY A 178 9.89 -7.24 -1.64
C GLY A 178 10.32 -6.74 -3.01
N THR A 179 9.61 -7.10 -4.08
CA THR A 179 10.02 -6.74 -5.45
C THR A 179 9.89 -5.25 -5.72
N THR A 180 8.88 -4.56 -5.21
CA THR A 180 8.69 -3.11 -5.41
C THR A 180 9.84 -2.30 -4.82
N ALA A 181 10.21 -2.58 -3.57
CA ALA A 181 11.31 -1.90 -2.91
C ALA A 181 12.66 -2.17 -3.60
N ALA A 182 12.89 -3.42 -4.05
CA ALA A 182 14.09 -3.78 -4.81
C ALA A 182 14.15 -3.07 -6.17
N GLU A 183 13.04 -2.95 -6.86
CA GLU A 183 12.97 -2.27 -8.16
C GLU A 183 13.03 -0.75 -8.04
N ALA A 184 12.48 -0.16 -6.98
CA ALA A 184 12.65 1.26 -6.68
C ALA A 184 14.13 1.67 -6.57
N ALA A 185 14.98 0.76 -6.11
CA ALA A 185 16.42 0.99 -6.00
C ALA A 185 17.21 0.67 -7.29
N SER A 186 16.73 -0.25 -8.14
CA SER A 186 17.59 -0.88 -9.17
C SER A 186 17.07 -0.79 -10.60
N THR A 187 15.82 -0.39 -10.82
CA THR A 187 15.23 -0.28 -12.17
C THR A 187 14.87 1.16 -12.52
N ILE A 188 14.78 1.47 -13.82
CA ILE A 188 14.31 2.79 -14.28
C ILE A 188 12.86 3.01 -13.85
N GLU A 189 11.98 2.05 -14.12
CA GLU A 189 10.54 2.17 -13.85
C GLU A 189 10.26 2.33 -12.36
N GLY A 190 10.80 1.45 -11.51
CA GLY A 190 10.63 1.50 -10.07
C GLY A 190 11.20 2.78 -9.46
N SER A 191 12.39 3.22 -9.87
CA SER A 191 12.99 4.46 -9.35
C SER A 191 12.20 5.71 -9.77
N VAL A 192 11.65 5.75 -10.99
CA VAL A 192 10.77 6.83 -11.45
C VAL A 192 9.47 6.87 -10.64
N ALA A 193 8.86 5.71 -10.36
CA ALA A 193 7.66 5.63 -9.52
C ALA A 193 7.93 6.17 -8.11
N SER A 194 9.03 5.74 -7.48
CA SER A 194 9.46 6.22 -6.16
C SER A 194 9.70 7.74 -6.15
N ALA A 195 10.43 8.27 -7.16
CA ALA A 195 10.69 9.71 -7.26
C ALA A 195 9.42 10.54 -7.47
N LYS A 196 8.47 10.03 -8.25
CA LYS A 196 7.16 10.67 -8.45
C LYS A 196 6.38 10.74 -7.12
N SER A 197 6.37 9.66 -6.37
CA SER A 197 5.69 9.59 -5.07
C SER A 197 6.36 10.51 -4.03
N ALA A 198 7.70 10.54 -3.97
CA ALA A 198 8.44 11.48 -3.12
C ALA A 198 8.20 12.95 -3.52
N TRP A 199 8.06 13.24 -4.81
CA TRP A 199 7.66 14.56 -5.30
C TRP A 199 6.26 14.94 -4.84
N THR A 200 5.29 14.01 -4.92
CA THR A 200 3.93 14.25 -4.44
C THR A 200 3.92 14.58 -2.94
N ASN A 201 4.66 13.82 -2.13
CA ASN A 201 4.81 14.10 -0.70
C ASN A 201 5.41 15.49 -0.43
N LEU A 202 6.43 15.89 -1.19
CA LEU A 202 7.01 17.22 -1.09
C LEU A 202 5.99 18.32 -1.44
N ILE A 203 5.22 18.15 -2.51
CA ILE A 203 4.19 19.12 -2.91
C ILE A 203 3.11 19.23 -1.82
N THR A 204 2.69 18.12 -1.22
CA THR A 204 1.76 18.12 -0.08
C THR A 204 2.34 18.91 1.09
N GLY A 205 3.59 18.63 1.47
CA GLY A 205 4.25 19.29 2.59
C GLY A 205 4.48 20.80 2.43
N ILE A 206 4.52 21.33 1.20
CA ILE A 206 4.66 22.80 0.99
C ILE A 206 3.48 23.58 1.58
N ALA A 207 2.30 22.98 1.67
CA ALA A 207 1.12 23.62 2.25
C ALA A 207 0.94 23.32 3.75
N ASP A 208 1.72 22.42 4.31
CA ASP A 208 1.68 22.00 5.71
C ASP A 208 2.70 22.82 6.52
N GLU A 209 2.22 23.63 7.47
CA GLU A 209 3.10 24.44 8.35
C GLU A 209 3.94 23.59 9.32
N ASN A 210 3.57 22.32 9.54
CA ASN A 210 4.27 21.39 10.44
C ASN A 210 5.18 20.40 9.68
N ALA A 211 5.20 20.44 8.35
CA ALA A 211 6.00 19.51 7.57
C ALA A 211 7.50 19.77 7.73
N ASP A 212 8.27 18.70 7.86
CA ASP A 212 9.73 18.72 7.74
C ASP A 212 10.13 18.79 6.26
N LEU A 213 10.13 20.00 5.72
CA LEU A 213 10.48 20.25 4.32
C LEU A 213 11.91 19.82 3.97
N ASP A 214 12.86 19.89 4.90
CA ASP A 214 14.24 19.47 4.66
C ASP A 214 14.29 17.95 4.42
N THR A 215 13.55 17.17 5.20
CA THR A 215 13.41 15.72 5.00
C THR A 215 12.70 15.40 3.68
N LEU A 216 11.60 16.09 3.35
CA LEU A 216 10.86 15.86 2.11
C LEU A 216 11.68 16.21 0.86
N ILE A 217 12.43 17.32 0.89
CA ILE A 217 13.38 17.69 -0.18
C ILE A 217 14.47 16.61 -0.30
N GLY A 218 15.05 16.18 0.81
CA GLY A 218 16.08 15.14 0.84
C GLY A 218 15.59 13.82 0.25
N ASN A 219 14.38 13.40 0.58
CA ASN A 219 13.74 12.20 0.03
C ASN A 219 13.55 12.30 -1.50
N PHE A 220 13.06 13.43 -1.98
CA PHE A 220 12.91 13.66 -3.41
C PHE A 220 14.26 13.68 -4.16
N VAL A 221 15.23 14.40 -3.62
CA VAL A 221 16.58 14.48 -4.24
C VAL A 221 17.22 13.10 -4.33
N THR A 222 17.21 12.32 -3.23
CA THR A 222 17.75 10.95 -3.21
C THR A 222 17.04 10.04 -4.21
N SER A 223 15.73 10.14 -4.34
CA SER A 223 14.97 9.37 -5.33
C SER A 223 15.32 9.78 -6.75
N ALA A 224 15.48 11.08 -7.03
CA ALA A 224 15.88 11.60 -8.34
C ALA A 224 17.31 11.19 -8.71
N GLU A 225 18.23 11.17 -7.76
CA GLU A 225 19.60 10.65 -7.94
C GLU A 225 19.59 9.16 -8.29
N THR A 226 18.72 8.36 -7.66
CA THR A 226 18.54 6.95 -7.99
C THR A 226 18.05 6.77 -9.42
N VAL A 227 17.09 7.58 -9.86
CA VAL A 227 16.65 7.59 -11.28
C VAL A 227 17.83 7.88 -12.20
N ALA A 228 18.60 8.94 -11.91
CA ALA A 228 19.76 9.31 -12.72
C ALA A 228 20.80 8.17 -12.77
N GLY A 229 21.09 7.52 -11.65
CA GLY A 229 21.99 6.37 -11.57
C GLY A 229 21.50 5.15 -12.36
N ASN A 230 20.20 4.92 -12.43
CA ASN A 230 19.62 3.82 -13.21
C ASN A 230 19.54 4.10 -14.72
N VAL A 231 19.50 5.38 -15.13
CA VAL A 231 19.36 5.80 -16.53
C VAL A 231 20.72 6.01 -17.21
N LEU A 232 21.65 6.70 -16.53
CA LEU A 232 22.91 7.18 -17.15
C LEU A 232 23.95 6.09 -17.48
N PRO A 233 24.05 4.95 -16.81
CA PRO A 233 25.02 3.91 -17.17
C PRO A 233 24.65 3.05 -18.37
N ARG A 234 23.49 3.27 -18.97
CA ARG A 234 22.95 2.49 -20.10
C ARG A 234 22.90 3.31 -21.38
#